data_727c87daec28d5b252ea3a431e2885fa
#
_entry.id   727c87daec28d5b252ea3a431e2885fa
#
_cell.length_a   1.000
_cell.length_b   1.000
_cell.length_c   1.000
_cell.angle_alpha   90.00
_cell.angle_beta   90.00
_cell.angle_gamma   90.00
#
_symmetry.space_group_name_H-M   'P 1'
#
loop_
_entity.id
_entity.type
_entity.pdbx_description
1 polymer ?
#
loop_
_entity_poly.entity_id
_entity_poly.type
_entity_poly.pdbx_seq_one_letter_code
_entity_poly.pdbx_strand_id
1 'polypeptide(L)'
;MSTPSKYTPLHAAHVAAGARLVDFAGWDMPVNYGSQIEEHHAVRTDAGMFDVSHMLSLDLSGPDATPFLRGLLANDVAKLSESGKALYTCMLNPQGGVIDDLIVYRFSANEYR
;
A
#
# COMPACT_ATOMS: atom_id res chain seq x y z
N MET A 1 -23.75 -2.87 -5.62
CA MET A 1 -22.40 -3.19 -5.13
C MET A 1 -21.93 -4.45 -5.85
N SER A 2 -20.81 -4.41 -6.54
CA SER A 2 -20.22 -5.60 -7.16
C SER A 2 -19.80 -6.59 -6.05
N THR A 3 -20.01 -7.87 -6.30
CA THR A 3 -19.50 -8.90 -5.39
C THR A 3 -17.97 -8.92 -5.48
N PRO A 4 -17.23 -8.92 -4.36
CA PRO A 4 -15.78 -9.07 -4.39
C PRO A 4 -15.40 -10.33 -5.16
N SER A 5 -14.39 -10.25 -6.02
CA SER A 5 -13.96 -11.37 -6.88
C SER A 5 -12.55 -11.87 -6.53
N LYS A 6 -11.84 -11.16 -5.65
CA LYS A 6 -10.46 -11.46 -5.26
C LYS A 6 -10.37 -11.75 -3.77
N TYR A 7 -9.58 -12.74 -3.43
CA TYR A 7 -9.33 -13.17 -2.06
C TYR A 7 -7.84 -13.20 -1.79
N THR A 8 -7.42 -12.72 -0.61
CA THR A 8 -6.03 -12.87 -0.18
C THR A 8 -5.74 -14.32 0.21
N PRO A 9 -4.47 -14.73 0.28
CA PRO A 9 -4.11 -16.06 0.81
C PRO A 9 -4.61 -16.30 2.24
N LEU A 10 -4.87 -15.24 3.02
CA LEU A 10 -5.33 -15.31 4.40
C LEU A 10 -6.85 -15.20 4.54
N HIS A 11 -7.62 -15.11 3.44
CA HIS A 11 -9.07 -14.92 3.48
C HIS A 11 -9.79 -15.94 4.38
N ALA A 12 -9.48 -17.23 4.25
CA ALA A 12 -10.08 -18.26 5.07
C ALA A 12 -9.77 -18.07 6.57
N ALA A 13 -8.58 -17.58 6.91
CA ALA A 13 -8.21 -17.27 8.29
C ALA A 13 -8.99 -16.07 8.83
N HIS A 14 -9.23 -15.04 8.00
CA HIS A 14 -10.08 -13.89 8.37
C HIS A 14 -11.50 -14.33 8.68
N VAL A 15 -12.09 -15.17 7.82
CA VAL A 15 -13.43 -15.74 8.04
C VAL A 15 -13.48 -16.53 9.35
N ALA A 16 -12.50 -17.43 9.55
CA ALA A 16 -12.43 -18.27 10.76
C ALA A 16 -12.27 -17.46 12.05
N ALA A 17 -11.56 -16.31 11.96
CA ALA A 17 -11.39 -15.38 13.07
C ALA A 17 -12.61 -14.46 13.31
N GLY A 18 -13.69 -14.62 12.54
CA GLY A 18 -14.90 -13.81 12.70
C GLY A 18 -14.79 -12.39 12.18
N ALA A 19 -13.91 -12.15 11.22
CA ALA A 19 -13.74 -10.82 10.61
C ALA A 19 -15.01 -10.35 9.91
N ARG A 20 -15.33 -9.08 10.06
CA ARG A 20 -16.27 -8.39 9.19
C ARG A 20 -15.58 -8.07 7.87
N LEU A 21 -16.01 -8.72 6.79
CA LEU A 21 -15.44 -8.54 5.45
C LEU A 21 -16.20 -7.47 4.66
N VAL A 22 -15.49 -6.73 3.81
CA VAL A 22 -16.03 -5.70 2.92
C VAL A 22 -15.33 -5.75 1.57
N ASP A 23 -16.01 -5.29 0.53
CA ASP A 23 -15.39 -5.04 -0.77
C ASP A 23 -14.43 -3.86 -0.67
N PHE A 24 -13.15 -4.13 -0.88
CA PHE A 24 -12.07 -3.14 -0.95
C PHE A 24 -11.39 -3.25 -2.32
N ALA A 25 -11.78 -2.40 -3.25
CA ALA A 25 -11.28 -2.38 -4.64
C ALA A 25 -11.32 -3.76 -5.33
N GLY A 26 -12.42 -4.50 -5.13
CA GLY A 26 -12.64 -5.83 -5.69
C GLY A 26 -12.04 -6.98 -4.87
N TRP A 27 -11.40 -6.68 -3.75
CA TRP A 27 -10.92 -7.67 -2.78
C TRP A 27 -11.88 -7.80 -1.61
N ASP A 28 -12.11 -9.02 -1.15
CA ASP A 28 -12.86 -9.27 0.08
C ASP A 28 -11.93 -9.19 1.28
N MET A 29 -11.96 -8.03 1.96
CA MET A 29 -10.96 -7.67 2.98
C MET A 29 -11.59 -7.48 4.35
N PRO A 30 -10.87 -7.86 5.44
CA PRO A 30 -11.35 -7.64 6.79
C PRO A 30 -11.28 -6.15 7.16
N VAL A 31 -12.39 -5.60 7.63
CA VAL A 31 -12.45 -4.23 8.15
C VAL A 31 -12.26 -4.17 9.66
N ASN A 32 -12.69 -5.19 10.38
CA ASN A 32 -12.47 -5.39 11.82
C ASN A 32 -12.80 -6.82 12.25
N TYR A 33 -12.42 -7.15 13.50
CA TYR A 33 -12.70 -8.44 14.15
C TYR A 33 -13.58 -8.24 15.41
N GLY A 34 -14.47 -7.23 15.36
CA GLY A 34 -15.40 -6.90 16.44
C GLY A 34 -15.47 -5.40 16.70
N SER A 35 -14.36 -4.77 17.09
CA SER A 35 -14.32 -3.35 17.41
C SER A 35 -13.11 -2.65 16.78
N GLN A 36 -13.35 -1.75 15.83
CA GLN A 36 -12.31 -0.90 15.24
C GLN A 36 -11.57 -0.04 16.28
N ILE A 37 -12.29 0.41 17.32
CA ILE A 37 -11.72 1.27 18.37
C ILE A 37 -10.76 0.47 19.25
N GLU A 38 -11.14 -0.74 19.66
CA GLU A 38 -10.28 -1.61 20.47
C GLU A 38 -9.05 -2.06 19.69
N GLU A 39 -9.20 -2.40 18.40
CA GLU A 39 -8.09 -2.74 17.52
C GLU A 39 -7.14 -1.55 17.33
N HIS A 40 -7.68 -0.33 17.18
CA HIS A 40 -6.87 0.89 17.13
C HIS A 40 -6.07 1.08 18.42
N HIS A 41 -6.69 0.91 19.57
CA HIS A 41 -6.00 1.01 20.86
C HIS A 41 -4.94 -0.07 21.02
N ALA A 42 -5.20 -1.31 20.59
CA ALA A 42 -4.22 -2.39 20.63
C ALA A 42 -2.96 -2.04 19.81
N VAL A 43 -3.12 -1.50 18.60
CA VAL A 43 -1.98 -1.04 17.78
C VAL A 43 -1.20 0.07 18.47
N ARG A 44 -1.87 0.98 19.17
CA ARG A 44 -1.25 2.16 19.81
C ARG A 44 -0.55 1.83 21.13
N THR A 45 -0.97 0.80 21.83
CA THR A 45 -0.50 0.46 23.20
C THR A 45 0.28 -0.84 23.26
N ASP A 46 0.18 -1.69 22.23
CA ASP A 46 0.83 -2.99 22.17
C ASP A 46 1.28 -3.28 20.74
N ALA A 47 0.57 -4.15 20.01
CA ALA A 47 0.89 -4.52 18.64
C ALA A 47 -0.37 -4.76 17.80
N GLY A 48 -0.22 -4.61 16.47
CA GLY A 48 -1.24 -4.98 15.50
C GLY A 48 -0.63 -5.63 14.27
N MET A 49 -1.41 -6.50 13.65
CA MET A 49 -1.02 -7.19 12.42
C MET A 49 -2.08 -6.92 11.34
N PHE A 50 -1.64 -6.63 10.12
CA PHE A 50 -2.50 -6.28 9.00
C PHE A 50 -2.19 -7.15 7.79
N ASP A 51 -3.22 -7.70 7.15
CA ASP A 51 -3.08 -8.36 5.86
C ASP A 51 -2.97 -7.31 4.75
N VAL A 52 -1.82 -7.26 4.11
CA VAL A 52 -1.52 -6.37 2.98
C VAL A 52 -1.26 -7.15 1.69
N SER A 53 -1.70 -8.40 1.62
CA SER A 53 -1.45 -9.30 0.48
C SER A 53 -2.13 -8.83 -0.82
N HIS A 54 -3.04 -7.89 -0.76
CA HIS A 54 -3.65 -7.24 -1.91
C HIS A 54 -2.73 -6.20 -2.58
N MET A 55 -1.66 -5.80 -1.90
CA MET A 55 -0.69 -4.83 -2.41
C MET A 55 0.38 -5.52 -3.28
N LEU A 56 0.97 -4.75 -4.18
CA LEU A 56 2.05 -5.18 -5.06
C LEU A 56 3.34 -4.44 -4.71
N SER A 57 4.46 -5.16 -4.66
CA SER A 57 5.80 -4.58 -4.59
C SER A 57 6.43 -4.57 -5.96
N LEU A 58 6.94 -3.41 -6.40
CA LEU A 58 7.62 -3.21 -7.66
C LEU A 58 9.04 -2.72 -7.41
N ASP A 59 10.02 -3.37 -8.02
CA ASP A 59 11.40 -2.91 -8.01
C ASP A 59 11.70 -2.16 -9.31
N LEU A 60 12.26 -0.97 -9.18
CA LEU A 60 12.67 -0.12 -10.29
C LEU A 60 14.17 0.18 -10.16
N SER A 61 14.93 -0.15 -11.18
CA SER A 61 16.38 0.09 -11.21
C SER A 61 16.84 0.65 -12.55
N GLY A 62 17.90 1.44 -12.51
CA GLY A 62 18.55 2.00 -13.69
C GLY A 62 18.80 3.49 -13.57
N PRO A 63 19.65 4.05 -14.47
CA PRO A 63 20.06 5.46 -14.43
C PRO A 63 18.88 6.43 -14.60
N ASP A 64 17.82 6.01 -15.28
CA ASP A 64 16.64 6.82 -15.54
C ASP A 64 15.51 6.63 -14.49
N ALA A 65 15.72 5.82 -13.44
CA ALA A 65 14.71 5.54 -12.44
C ALA A 65 14.22 6.81 -11.74
N THR A 66 15.11 7.68 -11.29
CA THR A 66 14.75 8.94 -10.65
C THR A 66 13.99 9.90 -11.59
N PRO A 67 14.48 10.21 -12.80
CA PRO A 67 13.73 11.03 -13.76
C PRO A 67 12.33 10.44 -14.09
N PHE A 68 12.25 9.13 -14.28
CA PHE A 68 10.99 8.45 -14.55
C PHE A 68 9.97 8.65 -13.41
N LEU A 69 10.37 8.38 -12.16
CA LEU A 69 9.50 8.54 -10.99
C LEU A 69 9.08 10.00 -10.79
N ARG A 70 9.96 10.98 -11.07
CA ARG A 70 9.61 12.40 -10.98
C ARG A 70 8.59 12.82 -12.04
N GLY A 71 8.53 12.15 -13.17
CA GLY A 71 7.51 12.37 -14.20
C GLY A 71 6.18 11.72 -13.92
N LEU A 72 6.18 10.64 -13.13
CA LEU A 72 5.00 9.80 -12.87
C LEU A 72 4.27 10.17 -11.57
N LEU A 73 5.02 10.60 -10.55
CA LEU A 73 4.53 10.75 -9.19
C LEU A 73 4.25 12.22 -8.84
N ALA A 74 3.25 12.44 -7.98
CA ALA A 74 2.88 13.77 -7.51
C ALA A 74 3.96 14.39 -6.60
N ASN A 75 4.66 13.57 -5.82
CA ASN A 75 5.70 14.02 -4.91
C ASN A 75 7.08 13.81 -5.54
N ASP A 76 8.04 14.69 -5.22
CA ASP A 76 9.39 14.62 -5.79
C ASP A 76 10.25 13.62 -5.04
N VAL A 77 10.56 12.48 -5.68
CA VAL A 77 11.44 11.44 -5.12
C VAL A 77 12.88 11.90 -4.94
N ALA A 78 13.31 12.99 -5.57
CA ALA A 78 14.63 13.59 -5.34
C ALA A 78 14.81 14.09 -3.91
N LYS A 79 13.73 14.30 -3.15
CA LYS A 79 13.77 14.58 -1.70
C LYS A 79 14.31 13.40 -0.89
N LEU A 80 14.28 12.18 -1.41
CA LEU A 80 14.86 11.01 -0.79
C LEU A 80 16.38 11.03 -0.97
N SER A 81 17.10 11.75 -0.11
CA SER A 81 18.56 11.96 -0.23
C SER A 81 19.38 10.77 0.24
N GLU A 82 18.82 9.87 1.04
CA GLU A 82 19.53 8.79 1.71
C GLU A 82 18.87 7.42 1.44
N SER A 83 19.67 6.37 1.42
CA SER A 83 19.19 4.99 1.40
C SER A 83 18.33 4.69 2.63
N GLY A 84 17.25 3.93 2.44
CA GLY A 84 16.29 3.59 3.50
C GLY A 84 15.22 4.65 3.75
N LYS A 85 15.31 5.83 3.14
CA LYS A 85 14.24 6.83 3.20
C LYS A 85 13.08 6.43 2.29
N ALA A 86 11.88 6.82 2.69
CA ALA A 86 10.65 6.59 1.94
C ALA A 86 9.78 7.83 1.93
N LEU A 87 8.88 7.92 0.95
CA LEU A 87 7.81 8.91 0.92
C LEU A 87 6.52 8.30 0.37
N TYR A 88 5.41 8.78 0.90
CA TYR A 88 4.07 8.49 0.39
C TYR A 88 3.70 9.47 -0.71
N THR A 89 3.09 8.97 -1.78
CA THR A 89 2.73 9.78 -2.96
C THR A 89 1.60 9.14 -3.75
N CYS A 90 1.09 9.88 -4.74
CA CYS A 90 0.15 9.38 -5.73
C CYS A 90 0.83 9.20 -7.09
N MET A 91 0.47 8.14 -7.79
CA MET A 91 0.75 7.94 -9.22
C MET A 91 -0.31 8.67 -10.03
N LEU A 92 0.13 9.48 -10.99
CA LEU A 92 -0.76 10.33 -11.77
C LEU A 92 -0.78 9.94 -13.24
N ASN A 93 -1.94 10.14 -13.88
CA ASN A 93 -2.04 10.14 -15.32
C ASN A 93 -1.57 11.49 -15.91
N PRO A 94 -1.40 11.61 -17.24
CA PRO A 94 -0.95 12.87 -17.87
C PRO A 94 -1.86 14.07 -17.64
N GLN A 95 -3.13 13.85 -17.26
CA GLN A 95 -4.10 14.91 -16.96
C GLN A 95 -4.12 15.27 -15.47
N GLY A 96 -3.24 14.68 -14.66
CA GLY A 96 -3.15 14.92 -13.22
C GLY A 96 -4.15 14.12 -12.38
N GLY A 97 -4.91 13.22 -13.00
CA GLY A 97 -5.80 12.31 -12.27
C GLY A 97 -5.02 11.22 -11.54
N VAL A 98 -5.49 10.87 -10.33
CA VAL A 98 -4.86 9.81 -9.53
C VAL A 98 -5.18 8.44 -10.11
N ILE A 99 -4.13 7.66 -10.42
CA ILE A 99 -4.22 6.26 -10.83
C ILE A 99 -4.22 5.37 -9.59
N ASP A 100 -3.28 5.60 -8.67
CA ASP A 100 -3.09 4.84 -7.45
C ASP A 100 -2.29 5.66 -6.42
N ASP A 101 -2.23 5.19 -5.19
CA ASP A 101 -1.33 5.70 -4.15
C ASP A 101 -0.28 4.65 -3.78
N LEU A 102 0.90 5.11 -3.37
CA LEU A 102 2.02 4.22 -3.11
C LEU A 102 3.03 4.83 -2.14
N ILE A 103 3.89 3.96 -1.61
CA ILE A 103 5.08 4.35 -0.87
C ILE A 103 6.30 4.02 -1.72
N VAL A 104 7.17 5.01 -1.94
CA VAL A 104 8.45 4.82 -2.63
C VAL A 104 9.56 4.73 -1.60
N TYR A 105 10.31 3.64 -1.64
CA TYR A 105 11.51 3.41 -0.84
C TYR A 105 12.74 3.57 -1.72
N ARG A 106 13.73 4.34 -1.25
CA ARG A 106 15.02 4.47 -1.94
C ARG A 106 16.03 3.51 -1.34
N PHE A 107 16.64 2.67 -2.18
CA PHE A 107 17.75 1.79 -1.79
C PHE A 107 19.11 2.37 -2.19
N SER A 108 19.19 2.97 -3.38
CA SER A 108 20.40 3.66 -3.86
C SER A 108 20.00 4.84 -4.77
N ALA A 109 20.98 5.46 -5.41
CA ALA A 109 20.72 6.54 -6.36
C ALA A 109 19.84 6.12 -7.54
N ASN A 110 19.91 4.84 -7.92
CA ASN A 110 19.26 4.28 -9.10
C ASN A 110 18.35 3.08 -8.78
N GLU A 111 17.99 2.85 -7.50
CA GLU A 111 17.19 1.70 -7.09
C GLU A 111 16.10 2.13 -6.11
N TYR A 112 14.87 1.79 -6.45
CA TYR A 112 13.67 2.10 -5.68
C TYR A 112 12.73 0.88 -5.60
N ARG A 113 11.91 0.88 -4.56
CA ARG A 113 10.77 -0.02 -4.44
C ARG A 113 9.51 0.78 -4.20
#